data_162be88821174820ba45e0c158c4a088
#
_entry.id   162be88821174820ba45e0c158c4a088
#
_cell.length_a   1.000
_cell.length_b   1.000
_cell.length_c   1.000
_cell.angle_alpha   90.00
_cell.angle_beta   90.00
_cell.angle_gamma   90.00
#
_symmetry.space_group_name_H-M   'P 1'
#
loop_
_entity.id
_entity.type
_entity.pdbx_description
1 polymer ?
#
loop_
_entity_poly.entity_id
_entity_poly.type
_entity_poly.pdbx_seq_one_letter_code
_entity_poly.pdbx_strand_id
1 'polypeptide(L)'
;MRSSPSRVAIHLRTTDQRSALSAYREHLRDLYGLSGAIDEECGAWLARSATRIYIGDEFCPHRLPTTAEAEGFLDLAGEAGAGITLLTPFLTDHDLEAHRGLFELLSSSSLPVEIVFNDLGFLCFMRERYPSVPLSAGRLLGSGLKDPRAAGWGAGRQRIRDGGAEAQALPECGLAHGPWLDMLKEFGVRRVERDLLSCEEGPASAGSGGAAAPAAVTAAARAAAAVGLELSLYFPYGYFTTGRVCWTSSFGRPDREKFLPRQECAKPCDTVSFARRDQGRGKGPRIVHQGNAFFYMYSASQVVGLLRAAAAGPATGQGGGPSSLRLVYQGYAIPL
;
A
#
# COMPACT_ATOMS: atom_id res chain seq x y z
N MET A 1 -18.16 -16.46 -15.20
CA MET A 1 -18.41 -16.18 -13.77
C MET A 1 -17.60 -14.95 -13.41
N ARG A 2 -18.23 -13.84 -13.00
CA ARG A 2 -17.51 -12.64 -12.53
C ARG A 2 -16.99 -12.95 -11.12
N SER A 3 -15.65 -13.05 -10.95
CA SER A 3 -15.05 -13.22 -9.63
C SER A 3 -15.48 -12.07 -8.73
N SER A 4 -16.00 -12.38 -7.56
CA SER A 4 -16.28 -11.37 -6.53
C SER A 4 -14.98 -10.61 -6.24
N PRO A 5 -14.99 -9.27 -6.17
CA PRO A 5 -13.77 -8.51 -5.98
C PRO A 5 -13.09 -8.94 -4.68
N SER A 6 -11.79 -9.20 -4.76
CA SER A 6 -10.97 -9.61 -3.62
C SER A 6 -10.98 -8.51 -2.56
N ARG A 7 -11.48 -8.81 -1.36
CA ARG A 7 -11.57 -7.84 -0.26
C ARG A 7 -10.34 -7.84 0.63
N VAL A 8 -9.57 -8.93 0.66
CA VAL A 8 -8.34 -9.08 1.45
C VAL A 8 -7.20 -9.51 0.55
N ALA A 9 -6.09 -8.82 0.67
CA ALA A 9 -4.82 -9.18 0.06
C ALA A 9 -3.72 -9.21 1.11
N ILE A 10 -2.72 -10.07 0.91
CA ILE A 10 -1.57 -10.20 1.80
C ILE A 10 -0.30 -9.92 1.01
N HIS A 11 0.54 -9.04 1.53
CA HIS A 11 1.85 -8.78 0.94
C HIS A 11 2.89 -9.74 1.54
N LEU A 12 3.44 -10.59 0.70
CA LEU A 12 4.45 -11.58 1.03
C LEU A 12 5.79 -11.23 0.39
N ARG A 13 6.89 -11.59 1.05
CA ARG A 13 8.25 -11.42 0.53
C ARG A 13 8.86 -12.72 0.03
N THR A 14 8.48 -13.83 0.63
CA THR A 14 8.94 -15.18 0.27
C THR A 14 7.77 -16.14 0.27
N THR A 15 7.90 -17.24 -0.44
CA THR A 15 6.92 -18.33 -0.46
C THR A 15 6.84 -19.07 0.88
N ASP A 16 7.89 -19.01 1.70
CA ASP A 16 7.89 -19.59 3.05
C ASP A 16 6.84 -18.96 3.97
N GLN A 17 6.42 -17.74 3.66
CA GLN A 17 5.36 -17.02 4.37
C GLN A 17 3.93 -17.51 3.99
N ARG A 18 3.78 -18.69 3.38
CA ARG A 18 2.47 -19.22 2.94
C ARG A 18 1.43 -19.31 4.06
N SER A 19 1.85 -19.58 5.30
CA SER A 19 0.96 -19.60 6.46
C SER A 19 0.27 -18.26 6.71
N ALA A 20 0.86 -17.16 6.25
CA ALA A 20 0.30 -15.83 6.36
C ALA A 20 -1.07 -15.68 5.70
N LEU A 21 -1.36 -16.47 4.68
CA LEU A 21 -2.65 -16.42 3.97
C LEU A 21 -3.84 -16.76 4.89
N SER A 22 -3.60 -17.54 5.93
CA SER A 22 -4.63 -17.91 6.93
C SER A 22 -4.35 -17.31 8.31
N ALA A 23 -3.09 -17.06 8.67
CA ALA A 23 -2.66 -16.65 10.01
C ALA A 23 -2.46 -15.13 10.17
N TYR A 24 -2.78 -14.30 9.16
CA TYR A 24 -2.55 -12.85 9.24
C TYR A 24 -3.35 -12.19 10.38
N ARG A 25 -4.46 -12.77 10.77
CA ARG A 25 -5.30 -12.30 11.86
C ARG A 25 -4.63 -12.46 13.22
N GLU A 26 -4.04 -13.62 13.47
CA GLU A 26 -3.27 -13.88 14.68
C GLU A 26 -2.09 -12.92 14.78
N HIS A 27 -1.35 -12.77 13.68
CA HIS A 27 -0.24 -11.81 13.62
C HIS A 27 -0.69 -10.36 13.86
N LEU A 28 -1.86 -9.96 13.35
CA LEU A 28 -2.42 -8.64 13.61
C LEU A 28 -2.80 -8.46 15.09
N ARG A 29 -3.36 -9.50 15.73
CA ARG A 29 -3.67 -9.49 17.18
C ARG A 29 -2.40 -9.32 18.01
N ASP A 30 -1.38 -10.11 17.72
CA ASP A 30 -0.10 -10.09 18.46
C ASP A 30 0.56 -8.71 18.33
N LEU A 31 0.56 -8.15 17.11
CA LEU A 31 1.16 -6.86 16.82
C LEU A 31 0.57 -5.69 17.64
N TYR A 32 -0.72 -5.76 17.96
CA TYR A 32 -1.44 -4.70 18.68
C TYR A 32 -1.84 -5.07 20.10
N GLY A 33 -1.63 -6.31 20.54
CA GLY A 33 -2.13 -6.81 21.82
C GLY A 33 -3.65 -6.80 21.91
N LEU A 34 -4.32 -6.96 20.77
CA LEU A 34 -5.79 -6.88 20.67
C LEU A 34 -6.39 -8.26 20.93
N SER A 35 -6.77 -8.54 22.17
CA SER A 35 -7.60 -9.69 22.52
C SER A 35 -9.08 -9.26 22.61
N GLY A 36 -9.94 -9.88 21.84
CA GLY A 36 -11.40 -9.78 21.95
C GLY A 36 -12.07 -8.70 21.05
N ALA A 37 -11.68 -7.43 21.14
CA ALA A 37 -12.38 -6.33 20.47
C ALA A 37 -12.42 -6.42 18.92
N ILE A 38 -11.42 -7.02 18.30
CA ILE A 38 -11.42 -7.25 16.84
C ILE A 38 -12.37 -8.39 16.45
N ASP A 39 -12.54 -9.39 17.32
CA ASP A 39 -13.30 -10.59 16.98
C ASP A 39 -14.81 -10.37 17.01
N GLU A 40 -15.32 -9.57 17.93
CA GLU A 40 -16.76 -9.35 18.05
C GLU A 40 -17.33 -8.55 16.88
N GLU A 41 -16.57 -7.56 16.37
CA GLU A 41 -17.10 -6.62 15.38
C GLU A 41 -16.58 -6.88 13.96
N CYS A 42 -15.37 -7.44 13.83
CA CYS A 42 -14.71 -7.65 12.54
C CYS A 42 -14.42 -9.12 12.25
N GLY A 43 -14.73 -10.04 13.16
CA GLY A 43 -14.36 -11.45 13.08
C GLY A 43 -14.84 -12.15 11.81
N ALA A 44 -16.07 -11.91 11.40
CA ALA A 44 -16.63 -12.48 10.19
C ALA A 44 -15.92 -11.97 8.92
N TRP A 45 -15.41 -10.73 8.92
CA TRP A 45 -14.63 -10.19 7.81
C TRP A 45 -13.21 -10.72 7.82
N LEU A 46 -12.57 -10.76 8.98
CA LEU A 46 -11.22 -11.29 9.18
C LEU A 46 -11.15 -12.82 8.99
N ALA A 47 -12.26 -13.54 9.16
CA ALA A 47 -12.33 -14.97 8.89
C ALA A 47 -12.22 -15.31 7.39
N ARG A 48 -12.30 -14.31 6.50
CA ARG A 48 -12.16 -14.53 5.06
C ARG A 48 -10.70 -14.80 4.72
N SER A 49 -10.46 -15.84 3.97
CA SER A 49 -9.14 -16.12 3.41
C SER A 49 -8.71 -14.99 2.48
N ALA A 50 -7.41 -14.72 2.44
CA ALA A 50 -6.84 -13.84 1.45
C ALA A 50 -7.10 -14.42 0.06
N THR A 51 -7.61 -13.58 -0.84
CA THR A 51 -7.92 -13.97 -2.23
C THR A 51 -6.93 -13.38 -3.22
N ARG A 52 -5.90 -12.69 -2.72
CA ARG A 52 -4.85 -12.09 -3.54
C ARG A 52 -3.54 -11.99 -2.77
N ILE A 53 -2.46 -12.29 -3.46
CA ILE A 53 -1.09 -12.18 -2.95
C ILE A 53 -0.44 -10.98 -3.63
N TYR A 54 0.12 -10.08 -2.84
CA TYR A 54 0.98 -8.98 -3.29
C TYR A 54 2.43 -9.43 -3.15
N ILE A 55 3.22 -9.24 -4.20
CA ILE A 55 4.65 -9.59 -4.26
C ILE A 55 5.45 -8.39 -4.78
N GLY A 56 6.75 -8.39 -4.55
CA GLY A 56 7.62 -7.28 -4.96
C GLY A 56 7.63 -6.14 -3.95
N ASP A 57 7.98 -4.94 -4.41
CA ASP A 57 8.14 -3.77 -3.53
C ASP A 57 7.95 -2.47 -4.31
N GLU A 58 7.25 -1.50 -3.74
CA GLU A 58 7.01 -0.20 -4.37
C GLU A 58 8.20 0.76 -4.27
N PHE A 59 9.22 0.44 -3.47
CA PHE A 59 10.26 1.39 -3.08
C PHE A 59 11.66 0.98 -3.56
N CYS A 60 11.92 -0.32 -3.76
CA CYS A 60 13.23 -0.85 -4.02
C CYS A 60 13.25 -1.84 -5.19
N PRO A 61 13.99 -1.55 -6.30
CA PRO A 61 14.08 -2.46 -7.45
C PRO A 61 14.76 -3.81 -7.12
N HIS A 62 15.70 -3.83 -6.16
CA HIS A 62 16.32 -5.08 -5.72
C HIS A 62 15.35 -6.06 -5.05
N ARG A 63 14.15 -5.63 -4.72
CA ARG A 63 13.10 -6.45 -4.10
C ARG A 63 12.04 -6.94 -5.07
N LEU A 64 12.20 -6.64 -6.35
CA LEU A 64 11.42 -7.35 -7.35
C LEU A 64 11.82 -8.83 -7.32
N PRO A 65 10.86 -9.75 -7.40
CA PRO A 65 11.16 -11.17 -7.46
C PRO A 65 11.89 -11.51 -8.77
N THR A 66 12.78 -12.45 -8.71
CA THR A 66 13.30 -13.12 -9.90
C THR A 66 12.17 -13.90 -10.58
N THR A 67 12.37 -14.31 -11.83
CA THR A 67 11.39 -15.16 -12.54
C THR A 67 11.09 -16.44 -11.77
N ALA A 68 12.13 -17.11 -11.23
CA ALA A 68 11.96 -18.33 -10.44
C ALA A 68 11.20 -18.11 -9.12
N GLU A 69 11.45 -17.00 -8.41
CA GLU A 69 10.67 -16.64 -7.23
C GLU A 69 9.21 -16.35 -7.59
N ALA A 70 8.97 -15.69 -8.72
CA ALA A 70 7.62 -15.41 -9.21
C ALA A 70 6.85 -16.68 -9.61
N GLU A 71 7.51 -17.67 -10.21
CA GLU A 71 6.92 -19.00 -10.46
C GLU A 71 6.44 -19.64 -9.17
N GLY A 72 7.27 -19.64 -8.11
CA GLY A 72 6.87 -20.16 -6.80
C GLY A 72 5.68 -19.42 -6.18
N PHE A 73 5.57 -18.10 -6.41
CA PHE A 73 4.39 -17.35 -5.97
C PHE A 73 3.15 -17.65 -6.82
N LEU A 74 3.30 -17.91 -8.12
CA LEU A 74 2.19 -18.34 -8.98
C LEU A 74 1.65 -19.71 -8.54
N ASP A 75 2.54 -20.65 -8.22
CA ASP A 75 2.16 -21.96 -7.69
C ASP A 75 1.38 -21.80 -6.37
N LEU A 76 1.93 -21.01 -5.43
CA LEU A 76 1.25 -20.73 -4.16
C LEU A 76 -0.12 -20.07 -4.37
N ALA A 77 -0.24 -19.14 -5.30
CA ALA A 77 -1.50 -18.49 -5.61
C ALA A 77 -2.51 -19.45 -6.24
N GLY A 78 -2.05 -20.33 -7.13
CA GLY A 78 -2.86 -21.39 -7.74
C GLY A 78 -3.41 -22.35 -6.68
N GLU A 79 -2.57 -22.83 -5.77
CA GLU A 79 -2.97 -23.69 -4.65
C GLU A 79 -4.00 -23.00 -3.72
N ALA A 80 -3.84 -21.72 -3.49
CA ALA A 80 -4.73 -20.93 -2.63
C ALA A 80 -6.01 -20.44 -3.34
N GLY A 81 -6.13 -20.63 -4.66
CA GLY A 81 -7.20 -20.03 -5.44
C GLY A 81 -7.17 -18.50 -5.47
N ALA A 82 -5.98 -17.90 -5.32
CA ALA A 82 -5.75 -16.46 -5.20
C ALA A 82 -5.25 -15.84 -6.51
N GLY A 83 -5.43 -14.54 -6.69
CA GLY A 83 -4.74 -13.76 -7.72
C GLY A 83 -3.40 -13.21 -7.23
N ILE A 84 -2.59 -12.70 -8.15
CA ILE A 84 -1.30 -12.06 -7.86
C ILE A 84 -1.34 -10.58 -8.23
N THR A 85 -0.70 -9.75 -7.39
CA THR A 85 -0.38 -8.35 -7.70
C THR A 85 1.12 -8.14 -7.52
N LEU A 86 1.80 -7.77 -8.61
CA LEU A 86 3.19 -7.34 -8.55
C LEU A 86 3.27 -5.85 -8.18
N LEU A 87 3.99 -5.52 -7.13
CA LEU A 87 4.37 -4.15 -6.77
C LEU A 87 5.67 -3.79 -7.49
N THR A 88 5.69 -2.65 -8.18
CA THR A 88 6.90 -2.16 -8.82
C THR A 88 7.31 -0.78 -8.28
N PRO A 89 8.60 -0.53 -8.07
CA PRO A 89 9.15 0.79 -7.73
C PRO A 89 9.33 1.64 -9.00
N PHE A 90 10.04 2.76 -8.86
CA PHE A 90 10.62 3.45 -10.02
C PHE A 90 11.64 2.56 -10.70
N LEU A 91 11.44 2.29 -11.99
CA LEU A 91 12.30 1.44 -12.81
C LEU A 91 13.03 2.26 -13.87
N THR A 92 14.31 1.95 -14.05
CA THR A 92 15.10 2.47 -15.18
C THR A 92 15.00 1.51 -16.36
N ASP A 93 15.42 1.93 -17.56
CA ASP A 93 15.47 1.07 -18.74
C ASP A 93 16.28 -0.21 -18.48
N HIS A 94 17.38 -0.09 -17.69
CA HIS A 94 18.16 -1.22 -17.26
C HIS A 94 17.35 -2.20 -16.38
N ASP A 95 16.56 -1.67 -15.45
CA ASP A 95 15.72 -2.50 -14.59
C ASP A 95 14.61 -3.18 -15.39
N LEU A 96 14.02 -2.47 -16.36
CA LEU A 96 13.02 -3.03 -17.27
C LEU A 96 13.56 -4.21 -18.06
N GLU A 97 14.77 -4.07 -18.60
CA GLU A 97 15.42 -5.16 -19.35
C GLU A 97 15.80 -6.32 -18.44
N ALA A 98 16.34 -6.05 -17.26
CA ALA A 98 16.72 -7.09 -16.29
C ALA A 98 15.52 -7.93 -15.78
N HIS A 99 14.33 -7.32 -15.73
CA HIS A 99 13.11 -7.99 -15.26
C HIS A 99 12.14 -8.35 -16.40
N ARG A 100 12.56 -8.32 -17.66
CA ARG A 100 11.70 -8.65 -18.80
C ARG A 100 11.03 -10.01 -18.64
N GLY A 101 11.79 -11.05 -18.29
CA GLY A 101 11.26 -12.40 -18.08
C GLY A 101 10.19 -12.48 -16.99
N LEU A 102 10.30 -11.66 -15.92
CA LEU A 102 9.27 -11.54 -14.89
C LEU A 102 7.95 -11.00 -15.49
N PHE A 103 8.02 -9.94 -16.29
CA PHE A 103 6.82 -9.34 -16.90
C PHE A 103 6.19 -10.28 -17.94
N GLU A 104 7.00 -10.99 -18.72
CA GLU A 104 6.54 -12.01 -19.68
C GLU A 104 5.83 -13.17 -18.96
N LEU A 105 6.43 -13.71 -17.89
CA LEU A 105 5.84 -14.76 -17.06
C LEU A 105 4.47 -14.35 -16.52
N LEU A 106 4.41 -13.18 -15.88
CA LEU A 106 3.18 -12.69 -15.27
C LEU A 106 2.10 -12.36 -16.31
N SER A 107 2.48 -11.81 -17.46
CA SER A 107 1.53 -11.46 -18.54
C SER A 107 0.93 -12.68 -19.22
N SER A 108 1.63 -13.81 -19.25
CA SER A 108 1.19 -15.07 -19.83
C SER A 108 0.48 -16.00 -18.83
N SER A 109 0.42 -15.62 -17.55
CA SER A 109 -0.20 -16.43 -16.52
C SER A 109 -1.71 -16.59 -16.72
N SER A 110 -2.22 -17.80 -16.45
CA SER A 110 -3.66 -18.08 -16.42
C SER A 110 -4.36 -17.58 -15.15
N LEU A 111 -3.60 -17.22 -14.11
CA LEU A 111 -4.14 -16.66 -12.87
C LEU A 111 -4.51 -15.18 -13.06
N PRO A 112 -5.40 -14.63 -12.23
CA PRO A 112 -5.72 -13.20 -12.22
C PRO A 112 -4.50 -12.37 -11.75
N VAL A 113 -3.70 -11.87 -12.70
CA VAL A 113 -2.55 -11.00 -12.45
C VAL A 113 -2.96 -9.53 -12.53
N GLU A 114 -2.33 -8.68 -11.71
CA GLU A 114 -2.41 -7.22 -11.71
C GLU A 114 -1.02 -6.66 -11.41
N ILE A 115 -0.65 -5.52 -11.97
CA ILE A 115 0.64 -4.88 -11.70
C ILE A 115 0.40 -3.46 -11.19
N VAL A 116 1.05 -3.12 -10.08
CA VAL A 116 1.04 -1.77 -9.50
C VAL A 116 2.25 -1.02 -10.04
N PHE A 117 2.01 0.10 -10.70
CA PHE A 117 3.05 0.98 -11.23
C PHE A 117 3.23 2.23 -10.36
N ASN A 118 4.47 2.68 -10.24
CA ASN A 118 4.85 3.85 -9.45
C ASN A 118 5.61 4.91 -10.27
N ASP A 119 5.72 4.73 -11.58
CA ASP A 119 6.22 5.74 -12.51
C ASP A 119 5.50 5.67 -13.86
N LEU A 120 5.48 6.81 -14.58
CA LEU A 120 4.76 6.92 -15.84
C LEU A 120 5.49 6.24 -17.00
N GLY A 121 6.82 6.13 -16.95
CA GLY A 121 7.61 5.43 -17.96
C GLY A 121 7.25 3.94 -17.96
N PHE A 122 7.16 3.34 -16.78
CA PHE A 122 6.70 1.96 -16.64
C PHE A 122 5.25 1.75 -17.08
N LEU A 123 4.35 2.71 -16.79
CA LEU A 123 2.98 2.68 -17.30
C LEU A 123 2.96 2.60 -18.83
N CYS A 124 3.71 3.48 -19.52
CA CYS A 124 3.81 3.48 -20.97
C CYS A 124 4.38 2.16 -21.50
N PHE A 125 5.49 1.68 -20.91
CA PHE A 125 6.10 0.40 -21.25
C PHE A 125 5.11 -0.76 -21.15
N MET A 126 4.35 -0.84 -20.08
CA MET A 126 3.37 -1.89 -19.88
C MET A 126 2.22 -1.81 -20.89
N ARG A 127 1.74 -0.63 -21.23
CA ARG A 127 0.69 -0.46 -22.23
C ARG A 127 1.13 -0.81 -23.63
N GLU A 128 2.38 -0.52 -23.97
CA GLU A 128 2.98 -0.88 -25.26
C GLU A 128 3.22 -2.38 -25.39
N ARG A 129 3.80 -3.01 -24.38
CA ARG A 129 4.27 -4.39 -24.45
C ARG A 129 3.27 -5.43 -23.95
N TYR A 130 2.50 -5.09 -22.93
CA TYR A 130 1.57 -5.99 -22.24
C TYR A 130 0.19 -5.34 -22.01
N PRO A 131 -0.50 -4.91 -23.08
CA PRO A 131 -1.71 -4.09 -22.98
C PRO A 131 -2.88 -4.78 -22.25
N SER A 132 -2.90 -6.11 -22.22
CA SER A 132 -3.94 -6.89 -21.56
C SER A 132 -3.80 -6.98 -20.04
N VAL A 133 -2.62 -6.66 -19.48
CA VAL A 133 -2.37 -6.75 -18.05
C VAL A 133 -3.08 -5.61 -17.31
N PRO A 134 -3.94 -5.91 -16.33
CA PRO A 134 -4.54 -4.90 -15.48
C PRO A 134 -3.49 -4.12 -14.69
N LEU A 135 -3.61 -2.78 -14.69
CA LEU A 135 -2.69 -1.90 -13.96
C LEU A 135 -3.41 -1.15 -12.84
N SER A 136 -2.68 -0.95 -11.74
CA SER A 136 -3.07 -0.15 -10.58
C SER A 136 -2.04 0.95 -10.33
N ALA A 137 -2.49 2.16 -10.03
CA ALA A 137 -1.59 3.27 -9.70
C ALA A 137 -1.12 3.17 -8.24
N GLY A 138 0.19 3.11 -8.05
CA GLY A 138 0.81 2.89 -6.75
C GLY A 138 0.85 4.11 -5.83
N ARG A 139 1.27 3.88 -4.60
CA ARG A 139 1.26 4.88 -3.52
C ARG A 139 2.25 6.03 -3.75
N LEU A 140 3.31 5.84 -4.53
CA LEU A 140 4.28 6.89 -4.85
C LEU A 140 3.69 7.97 -5.77
N LEU A 141 2.69 7.63 -6.56
CA LEU A 141 1.98 8.57 -7.43
C LEU A 141 0.88 9.35 -6.71
N GLY A 142 0.62 9.00 -5.44
CA GLY A 142 -0.33 9.72 -4.61
C GLY A 142 0.23 11.05 -4.12
N SER A 143 -0.41 12.16 -4.47
CA SER A 143 -0.13 13.46 -3.88
C SER A 143 -0.82 13.59 -2.51
N GLY A 144 -0.20 14.28 -1.57
CA GLY A 144 -0.75 14.57 -0.26
C GLY A 144 0.34 14.71 0.81
N LEU A 145 0.09 15.48 1.83
CA LEU A 145 0.99 15.63 2.97
C LEU A 145 0.89 14.39 3.86
N LYS A 146 1.91 13.54 3.81
CA LYS A 146 1.94 12.26 4.53
C LYS A 146 2.63 12.31 5.88
N ASP A 147 3.12 13.47 6.31
CA ASP A 147 3.77 13.61 7.62
C ASP A 147 2.74 13.53 8.76
N PRO A 148 2.76 12.46 9.57
CA PRO A 148 1.81 12.29 10.67
C PRO A 148 1.95 13.39 11.74
N ARG A 149 3.11 14.05 11.80
CA ARG A 149 3.34 15.19 12.70
C ARG A 149 2.56 16.43 12.25
N ALA A 150 2.23 16.52 10.97
CA ALA A 150 1.43 17.62 10.45
C ALA A 150 0.02 17.68 11.06
N ALA A 151 -0.50 16.57 11.57
CA ALA A 151 -1.75 16.53 12.31
C ALA A 151 -1.66 17.29 13.66
N GLY A 152 -0.47 17.36 14.25
CA GLY A 152 -0.19 18.15 15.48
C GLY A 152 0.15 19.62 15.24
N TRP A 153 0.32 20.05 13.99
CA TRP A 153 0.69 21.41 13.63
C TRP A 153 -0.51 22.38 13.55
N GLY A 154 -1.49 22.24 14.45
CA GLY A 154 -2.69 23.09 14.46
C GLY A 154 -2.38 24.59 14.34
N ALA A 155 -1.34 25.07 15.05
CA ALA A 155 -0.84 26.44 14.94
C ALA A 155 -0.07 26.71 13.63
N GLY A 156 0.60 25.71 13.06
CA GLY A 156 1.31 25.83 11.78
C GLY A 156 0.37 25.82 10.57
N ARG A 157 -0.74 25.09 10.64
CA ARG A 157 -1.80 25.12 9.61
C ARG A 157 -2.50 26.47 9.52
N GLN A 158 -2.60 27.22 10.60
CA GLN A 158 -3.10 28.58 10.58
C GLN A 158 -2.22 29.44 9.63
N ARG A 159 -0.89 29.33 9.75
CA ARG A 159 0.04 30.06 8.86
C ARG A 159 -0.05 29.65 7.40
N ILE A 160 -0.29 28.37 7.12
CA ILE A 160 -0.48 27.88 5.76
C ILE A 160 -1.85 28.34 5.22
N ARG A 161 -2.91 28.33 6.04
CA ARG A 161 -4.24 28.85 5.65
C ARG A 161 -4.25 30.34 5.34
N ASP A 162 -3.47 31.11 6.08
CA ASP A 162 -3.34 32.57 5.85
C ASP A 162 -2.49 32.88 4.61
N GLY A 163 -1.83 31.89 4.02
CA GLY A 163 -0.93 31.99 2.85
C GLY A 163 -1.58 31.91 1.47
N GLY A 164 -2.90 31.83 1.36
CA GLY A 164 -3.61 31.85 0.08
C GLY A 164 -4.00 30.47 -0.50
N ALA A 165 -4.47 30.44 -1.74
CA ALA A 165 -5.02 29.26 -2.43
C ALA A 165 -4.04 28.06 -2.53
N GLU A 166 -2.73 28.33 -2.57
CA GLU A 166 -1.69 27.29 -2.65
C GLU A 166 -1.64 26.42 -1.39
N ALA A 167 -1.96 26.98 -0.23
CA ALA A 167 -1.99 26.26 1.03
C ALA A 167 -3.22 25.33 1.18
N GLN A 168 -4.27 25.59 0.44
CA GLN A 168 -5.47 24.76 0.43
C GLN A 168 -5.29 23.51 -0.45
N ALA A 169 -4.37 23.55 -1.42
CA ALA A 169 -4.09 22.46 -2.34
C ALA A 169 -3.25 21.32 -1.73
N LEU A 170 -2.48 21.59 -0.66
CA LEU A 170 -1.56 20.62 -0.06
C LEU A 170 -2.21 19.37 0.57
N PRO A 171 -3.44 19.43 1.13
CA PRO A 171 -4.09 18.25 1.68
C PRO A 171 -4.98 17.49 0.68
N GLU A 172 -5.11 17.94 -0.56
CA GLU A 172 -5.97 17.28 -1.51
C GLU A 172 -5.44 15.89 -1.88
N CYS A 173 -6.28 14.89 -1.68
CA CYS A 173 -6.07 13.56 -2.19
C CYS A 173 -6.02 13.61 -3.72
N GLY A 174 -5.04 12.98 -4.36
CA GLY A 174 -4.92 12.93 -5.83
C GLY A 174 -6.18 12.39 -6.55
N LEU A 175 -7.13 11.81 -5.79
CA LEU A 175 -8.48 11.46 -6.29
C LEU A 175 -9.37 12.68 -6.58
N ALA A 176 -9.00 13.87 -6.14
CA ALA A 176 -9.71 15.11 -6.47
C ALA A 176 -9.12 15.83 -7.70
N HIS A 177 -7.99 15.36 -8.23
CA HIS A 177 -7.30 16.03 -9.33
C HIS A 177 -7.76 15.49 -10.69
N GLY A 178 -8.67 16.22 -11.37
CA GLY A 178 -9.31 15.81 -12.62
C GLY A 178 -8.34 15.34 -13.71
N PRO A 179 -7.32 16.13 -14.12
CA PRO A 179 -6.37 15.72 -15.16
C PRO A 179 -5.64 14.41 -14.86
N TRP A 180 -5.30 14.17 -13.59
CA TRP A 180 -4.70 12.91 -13.16
C TRP A 180 -5.65 11.73 -13.34
N LEU A 181 -6.90 11.89 -12.93
CA LEU A 181 -7.93 10.86 -13.07
C LEU A 181 -8.26 10.56 -14.53
N ASP A 182 -8.30 11.59 -15.38
CA ASP A 182 -8.55 11.45 -16.81
C ASP A 182 -7.41 10.68 -17.48
N MET A 183 -6.17 10.98 -17.14
CA MET A 183 -5.00 10.22 -17.60
C MET A 183 -5.08 8.74 -17.14
N LEU A 184 -5.40 8.47 -15.88
CA LEU A 184 -5.55 7.08 -15.41
C LEU A 184 -6.61 6.31 -16.20
N LYS A 185 -7.74 6.96 -16.53
CA LYS A 185 -8.80 6.36 -17.34
C LYS A 185 -8.36 6.11 -18.77
N GLU A 186 -7.69 7.08 -19.41
CA GLU A 186 -7.15 6.97 -20.76
C GLU A 186 -6.19 5.77 -20.88
N PHE A 187 -5.33 5.58 -19.89
CA PHE A 187 -4.45 4.41 -19.80
C PHE A 187 -5.16 3.14 -19.31
N GLY A 188 -6.47 3.15 -19.11
CA GLY A 188 -7.25 1.97 -18.69
C GLY A 188 -6.89 1.47 -17.29
N VAL A 189 -6.36 2.34 -16.43
CA VAL A 189 -6.10 2.03 -15.03
C VAL A 189 -7.42 1.92 -14.28
N ARG A 190 -7.57 0.84 -13.50
CA ARG A 190 -8.84 0.53 -12.82
C ARG A 190 -8.79 0.70 -11.31
N ARG A 191 -7.58 0.79 -10.73
CA ARG A 191 -7.39 0.81 -9.29
C ARG A 191 -6.30 1.80 -8.88
N VAL A 192 -6.46 2.34 -7.69
CA VAL A 192 -5.44 3.17 -7.03
C VAL A 192 -5.10 2.57 -5.67
N GLU A 193 -3.82 2.57 -5.36
CA GLU A 193 -3.26 2.12 -4.08
C GLU A 193 -3.04 3.33 -3.16
N ARG A 194 -3.48 3.25 -1.90
CA ARG A 194 -3.44 4.37 -0.96
C ARG A 194 -3.08 3.92 0.46
N ASP A 195 -2.62 4.86 1.24
CA ASP A 195 -2.49 4.76 2.68
C ASP A 195 -3.72 5.34 3.38
N LEU A 196 -4.02 4.85 4.58
CA LEU A 196 -5.17 5.29 5.36
C LEU A 196 -5.14 6.82 5.63
N LEU A 197 -3.97 7.37 5.98
CA LEU A 197 -3.85 8.81 6.28
C LEU A 197 -3.98 9.70 5.04
N SER A 198 -3.70 9.18 3.84
CA SER A 198 -3.96 9.95 2.61
C SER A 198 -5.45 10.06 2.28
N CYS A 199 -6.28 9.36 3.02
CA CYS A 199 -7.75 9.38 2.89
C CYS A 199 -8.44 10.21 3.99
N GLU A 200 -7.70 10.67 5.01
CA GLU A 200 -8.24 11.50 6.08
C GLU A 200 -8.31 12.96 5.62
N GLU A 201 -9.51 13.44 5.36
CA GLU A 201 -9.76 14.86 5.08
C GLU A 201 -9.70 15.69 6.37
N GLY A 202 -8.71 16.56 6.46
CA GLY A 202 -8.71 17.72 7.33
C GLY A 202 -8.24 17.53 8.78
N PRO A 203 -7.97 18.68 9.47
CA PRO A 203 -7.37 18.74 10.81
C PRO A 203 -8.29 18.39 11.98
N ALA A 204 -9.57 18.20 11.75
CA ALA A 204 -10.54 17.94 12.81
C ALA A 204 -10.52 16.48 13.32
N SER A 205 -9.92 15.54 12.59
CA SER A 205 -9.96 14.12 12.90
C SER A 205 -8.82 13.64 13.80
N ALA A 206 -7.75 14.38 13.91
CA ALA A 206 -6.54 13.97 14.65
C ALA A 206 -6.73 13.91 16.18
N GLY A 207 -7.78 14.53 16.72
CA GLY A 207 -8.10 14.54 18.16
C GLY A 207 -9.19 13.58 18.60
N SER A 208 -10.03 13.08 17.68
CA SER A 208 -11.14 12.17 17.95
C SER A 208 -10.75 10.72 17.63
N GLY A 209 -9.88 10.14 18.46
CA GLY A 209 -9.37 8.78 18.23
C GLY A 209 -10.47 7.77 17.92
N GLY A 210 -10.38 7.14 16.76
CA GLY A 210 -11.13 5.95 16.39
C GLY A 210 -12.46 6.13 15.63
N ALA A 211 -13.19 7.22 15.82
CA ALA A 211 -14.49 7.42 15.15
C ALA A 211 -14.39 8.03 13.75
N ALA A 212 -13.32 8.74 13.45
CA ALA A 212 -13.11 9.43 12.16
C ALA A 212 -12.62 8.50 11.04
N ALA A 213 -11.84 7.47 11.35
CA ALA A 213 -11.28 6.55 10.36
C ALA A 213 -12.35 5.82 9.51
N PRO A 214 -13.45 5.28 10.04
CA PRO A 214 -14.48 4.65 9.23
C PRO A 214 -15.14 5.59 8.22
N ALA A 215 -15.38 6.83 8.61
CA ALA A 215 -15.98 7.83 7.73
C ALA A 215 -15.04 8.21 6.58
N ALA A 216 -13.76 8.43 6.87
CA ALA A 216 -12.74 8.75 5.89
C ALA A 216 -12.53 7.62 4.87
N VAL A 217 -12.47 6.37 5.32
CA VAL A 217 -12.36 5.19 4.45
C VAL A 217 -13.55 5.09 3.51
N THR A 218 -14.76 5.28 4.06
CA THR A 218 -15.99 5.23 3.27
C THR A 218 -16.03 6.36 2.25
N ALA A 219 -15.64 7.58 2.65
CA ALA A 219 -15.57 8.73 1.74
C ALA A 219 -14.56 8.51 0.62
N ALA A 220 -13.36 8.02 0.91
CA ALA A 220 -12.35 7.70 -0.09
C ALA A 220 -12.81 6.62 -1.08
N ALA A 221 -13.44 5.56 -0.58
CA ALA A 221 -13.98 4.50 -1.43
C ALA A 221 -15.11 5.02 -2.34
N ARG A 222 -15.98 5.90 -1.83
CA ARG A 222 -17.01 6.56 -2.63
C ARG A 222 -16.42 7.50 -3.69
N ALA A 223 -15.41 8.29 -3.31
CA ALA A 223 -14.72 9.20 -4.24
C ALA A 223 -14.07 8.41 -5.38
N ALA A 224 -13.38 7.32 -5.10
CA ALA A 224 -12.82 6.45 -6.12
C ALA A 224 -13.91 5.86 -7.03
N ALA A 225 -14.99 5.34 -6.44
CA ALA A 225 -16.10 4.77 -7.18
C ALA A 225 -16.80 5.80 -8.07
N ALA A 226 -16.98 7.04 -7.60
CA ALA A 226 -17.61 8.13 -8.36
C ALA A 226 -16.85 8.45 -9.66
N VAL A 227 -15.53 8.20 -9.70
CA VAL A 227 -14.70 8.37 -10.89
C VAL A 227 -14.40 7.06 -11.62
N GLY A 228 -15.06 5.95 -11.23
CA GLY A 228 -14.93 4.65 -11.86
C GLY A 228 -13.66 3.88 -11.50
N LEU A 229 -12.99 4.26 -10.42
CA LEU A 229 -11.80 3.58 -9.89
C LEU A 229 -12.13 2.72 -8.68
N GLU A 230 -11.36 1.65 -8.53
CA GLU A 230 -11.32 0.82 -7.33
C GLU A 230 -10.21 1.32 -6.38
N LEU A 231 -10.34 1.03 -5.09
CA LEU A 231 -9.40 1.47 -4.06
C LEU A 231 -8.77 0.28 -3.33
N SER A 232 -7.44 0.33 -3.15
CA SER A 232 -6.73 -0.52 -2.18
C SER A 232 -6.19 0.33 -1.05
N LEU A 233 -6.36 -0.12 0.20
CA LEU A 233 -5.81 0.52 1.39
C LEU A 233 -4.86 -0.44 2.12
N TYR A 234 -3.67 0.06 2.41
CA TYR A 234 -2.64 -0.70 3.10
C TYR A 234 -2.77 -0.57 4.62
N PHE A 235 -2.49 -1.65 5.31
CA PHE A 235 -2.41 -1.71 6.77
C PHE A 235 -1.46 -2.84 7.20
N PRO A 236 -0.91 -2.84 8.38
CA PRO A 236 -1.02 -1.88 9.46
C PRO A 236 -0.06 -0.68 9.35
N TYR A 237 0.66 -0.55 8.26
CA TYR A 237 1.64 0.51 8.03
C TYR A 237 1.22 1.42 6.90
N GLY A 238 1.43 2.73 7.09
CA GLY A 238 1.34 3.72 6.03
C GLY A 238 2.73 4.13 5.55
N TYR A 239 2.90 4.28 4.26
CA TYR A 239 4.10 4.81 3.65
C TYR A 239 4.25 6.31 3.96
N PHE A 240 5.43 6.69 4.46
CA PHE A 240 5.75 8.07 4.81
C PHE A 240 6.64 8.74 3.75
N THR A 241 7.82 8.18 3.54
CA THR A 241 8.79 8.68 2.56
C THR A 241 9.73 7.58 2.10
N THR A 242 10.33 7.76 0.94
CA THR A 242 11.37 6.89 0.40
C THR A 242 12.44 7.71 -0.30
N GLY A 243 13.60 7.11 -0.48
CA GLY A 243 14.71 7.65 -1.25
C GLY A 243 15.28 6.60 -2.22
N ARG A 244 16.00 7.06 -3.23
CA ARG A 244 16.76 6.16 -4.11
C ARG A 244 18.00 5.57 -3.43
N VAL A 245 18.39 6.15 -2.32
CA VAL A 245 19.54 5.75 -1.52
C VAL A 245 19.07 4.91 -0.35
N CYS A 246 19.64 3.72 -0.20
CA CYS A 246 19.25 2.81 0.86
C CYS A 246 20.22 2.90 2.05
N TRP A 247 19.71 3.31 3.21
CA TRP A 247 20.48 3.35 4.45
C TRP A 247 20.91 1.97 4.90
N THR A 248 20.00 1.01 4.85
CA THR A 248 20.25 -0.35 5.33
C THR A 248 21.34 -1.05 4.51
N SER A 249 21.36 -0.86 3.18
CA SER A 249 22.40 -1.42 2.33
C SER A 249 23.78 -0.77 2.51
N SER A 250 23.82 0.40 3.14
CA SER A 250 25.06 1.15 3.37
C SER A 250 25.76 0.76 4.68
N PHE A 251 25.09 -0.01 5.55
CA PHE A 251 25.72 -0.46 6.80
C PHE A 251 26.89 -1.39 6.53
N GLY A 252 28.01 -1.16 7.28
CA GLY A 252 29.23 -1.94 7.15
C GLY A 252 30.06 -1.67 5.91
N ARG A 253 29.63 -0.79 5.00
CA ARG A 253 30.42 -0.40 3.82
C ARG A 253 31.40 0.73 4.14
N PRO A 254 32.54 0.78 3.46
CA PRO A 254 33.44 1.94 3.51
C PRO A 254 32.71 3.22 3.09
N ASP A 255 33.08 4.37 3.65
CA ASP A 255 32.38 5.64 3.41
C ASP A 255 32.26 6.01 1.92
N ARG A 256 33.28 5.73 1.12
CA ARG A 256 33.28 5.96 -0.34
C ARG A 256 32.28 5.08 -1.10
N GLU A 257 31.77 4.01 -0.49
CA GLU A 257 30.87 3.03 -1.09
C GLU A 257 29.46 3.13 -0.50
N LYS A 258 29.26 4.01 0.49
CA LYS A 258 27.94 4.29 1.04
C LYS A 258 27.12 5.12 0.09
N PHE A 259 25.83 4.84 0.07
CA PHE A 259 24.85 5.64 -0.66
C PHE A 259 25.07 5.77 -2.17
N LEU A 260 25.84 4.88 -2.77
CA LEU A 260 25.96 4.83 -4.21
C LEU A 260 24.70 4.19 -4.83
N PRO A 261 24.17 4.74 -5.92
CA PRO A 261 23.06 4.12 -6.65
C PRO A 261 23.51 2.82 -7.33
N ARG A 262 22.58 1.88 -7.50
CA ARG A 262 22.78 0.63 -8.25
C ARG A 262 23.85 -0.33 -7.74
N GLN A 263 24.18 -0.28 -6.47
CA GLN A 263 25.08 -1.29 -5.90
C GLN A 263 24.35 -2.63 -5.76
N GLU A 264 25.09 -3.73 -5.94
CA GLU A 264 24.61 -5.05 -5.52
C GLU A 264 24.13 -5.01 -4.07
N CYS A 265 22.98 -5.58 -3.82
CA CYS A 265 22.33 -5.53 -2.52
C CYS A 265 22.02 -6.94 -2.03
N ALA A 266 22.64 -7.32 -0.89
CA ALA A 266 22.33 -8.58 -0.20
C ALA A 266 20.98 -8.56 0.55
N LYS A 267 20.15 -7.53 0.35
CA LYS A 267 18.82 -7.35 0.96
C LYS A 267 18.82 -7.42 2.50
N PRO A 268 19.75 -6.75 3.22
CA PRO A 268 19.79 -6.85 4.69
C PRO A 268 18.50 -6.36 5.35
N CYS A 269 17.71 -5.56 4.65
CA CYS A 269 16.40 -5.11 5.08
C CYS A 269 15.32 -6.20 5.12
N ASP A 270 15.59 -7.44 4.68
CA ASP A 270 14.67 -8.56 4.85
C ASP A 270 14.67 -9.07 6.31
N THR A 271 15.77 -8.86 7.02
CA THR A 271 15.93 -9.28 8.41
C THR A 271 16.12 -8.14 9.40
N VAL A 272 16.42 -6.91 8.89
CA VAL A 272 16.71 -5.74 9.73
C VAL A 272 15.75 -4.60 9.40
N SER A 273 15.03 -4.17 10.39
CA SER A 273 14.26 -2.91 10.39
C SER A 273 14.62 -2.08 11.63
N PHE A 274 14.39 -0.78 11.55
CA PHE A 274 14.60 0.13 12.68
C PHE A 274 13.28 0.74 13.07
N ALA A 275 12.81 0.46 14.27
CA ALA A 275 11.62 1.08 14.80
C ALA A 275 12.00 2.19 15.79
N ARG A 276 11.51 3.42 15.55
CA ARG A 276 11.64 4.54 16.47
C ARG A 276 10.29 4.84 17.10
N ARG A 277 10.24 4.83 18.43
CA ARG A 277 9.14 5.46 19.17
C ARG A 277 9.40 6.97 19.16
N ASP A 278 8.38 7.74 18.80
CA ASP A 278 8.47 9.19 18.98
C ASP A 278 8.62 9.47 20.48
N GLN A 279 9.72 10.14 20.88
CA GLN A 279 10.04 10.41 22.29
C GLN A 279 9.19 11.51 22.90
N GLY A 280 8.30 12.12 22.13
CA GLY A 280 7.37 13.14 22.58
C GLY A 280 6.07 12.58 23.12
N ARG A 281 6.00 12.25 24.41
CA ARG A 281 4.75 11.93 25.16
C ARG A 281 4.04 10.59 24.86
N GLY A 282 4.73 9.58 24.36
CA GLY A 282 4.28 8.17 24.46
C GLY A 282 3.03 7.75 23.67
N LYS A 283 2.45 8.60 22.81
CA LYS A 283 1.23 8.32 22.05
C LYS A 283 1.36 8.51 20.52
N GLY A 284 2.56 8.85 20.03
CA GLY A 284 2.80 9.05 18.60
C GLY A 284 2.88 7.73 17.81
N PRO A 285 2.67 7.77 16.49
CA PRO A 285 2.83 6.60 15.64
C PRO A 285 4.28 6.12 15.68
N ARG A 286 4.47 4.80 15.74
CA ARG A 286 5.79 4.19 15.59
C ARG A 286 6.26 4.43 14.16
N ILE A 287 7.45 4.99 13.99
CA ILE A 287 8.10 5.10 12.70
C ILE A 287 8.98 3.88 12.51
N VAL A 288 8.80 3.19 11.40
CA VAL A 288 9.60 2.04 11.00
C VAL A 288 10.40 2.44 9.76
N HIS A 289 11.70 2.27 9.82
CA HIS A 289 12.59 2.40 8.69
C HIS A 289 13.00 1.01 8.21
N GLN A 290 12.68 0.70 6.96
CA GLN A 290 13.07 -0.56 6.32
C GLN A 290 13.62 -0.27 4.92
N GLY A 291 14.84 -0.72 4.68
CA GLY A 291 15.50 -0.50 3.40
C GLY A 291 15.72 0.97 3.10
N ASN A 292 15.06 1.47 2.07
CA ASN A 292 15.08 2.87 1.64
C ASN A 292 13.76 3.61 1.94
N ALA A 293 12.84 3.00 2.68
CA ALA A 293 11.52 3.55 2.95
C ALA A 293 11.24 3.70 4.45
N PHE A 294 10.46 4.72 4.77
CA PHE A 294 9.95 4.98 6.11
C PHE A 294 8.45 4.79 6.14
N PHE A 295 8.00 4.11 7.17
CA PHE A 295 6.60 3.84 7.42
C PHE A 295 6.21 4.34 8.80
N TYR A 296 4.96 4.70 8.96
CA TYR A 296 4.34 4.87 10.29
C TYR A 296 3.35 3.74 10.53
N MET A 297 3.34 3.23 11.75
CA MET A 297 2.39 2.22 12.17
C MET A 297 1.09 2.89 12.60
N TYR A 298 -0.03 2.46 12.04
CA TYR A 298 -1.35 2.93 12.47
C TYR A 298 -1.60 2.59 13.94
N SER A 299 -2.39 3.39 14.64
CA SER A 299 -2.87 3.05 15.97
C SER A 299 -3.86 1.88 15.90
N ALA A 300 -4.04 1.18 17.01
CA ALA A 300 -5.05 0.13 17.12
C ALA A 300 -6.45 0.63 16.74
N SER A 301 -6.81 1.83 17.18
CA SER A 301 -8.12 2.45 16.87
C SER A 301 -8.29 2.73 15.37
N GLN A 302 -7.23 3.16 14.67
CA GLN A 302 -7.27 3.37 13.23
C GLN A 302 -7.46 2.05 12.47
N VAL A 303 -6.75 0.99 12.88
CA VAL A 303 -6.90 -0.34 12.26
C VAL A 303 -8.29 -0.91 12.51
N VAL A 304 -8.79 -0.85 13.74
CA VAL A 304 -10.15 -1.29 14.05
C VAL A 304 -11.18 -0.50 13.25
N GLY A 305 -11.02 0.83 13.16
CA GLY A 305 -11.89 1.68 12.35
C GLY A 305 -11.89 1.31 10.86
N LEU A 306 -10.71 1.02 10.29
CA LEU A 306 -10.57 0.54 8.91
C LEU A 306 -11.30 -0.78 8.69
N LEU A 307 -11.10 -1.75 9.59
CA LEU A 307 -11.72 -3.07 9.50
C LEU A 307 -13.25 -3.01 9.64
N ARG A 308 -13.78 -2.16 10.54
CA ARG A 308 -15.20 -1.89 10.68
C ARG A 308 -15.81 -1.31 9.39
N ALA A 309 -15.14 -0.30 8.81
CA ALA A 309 -15.58 0.29 7.54
C ALA A 309 -15.62 -0.74 6.41
N ALA A 310 -14.63 -1.62 6.34
CA ALA A 310 -14.59 -2.68 5.34
C ALA A 310 -15.63 -3.77 5.58
N ALA A 311 -15.94 -4.07 6.85
CA ALA A 311 -16.97 -5.05 7.24
C ALA A 311 -18.40 -4.55 6.94
N ALA A 312 -18.67 -3.27 7.21
CA ALA A 312 -19.97 -2.66 6.96
C ALA A 312 -20.37 -2.67 5.47
N GLY A 313 -19.40 -2.73 4.57
CA GLY A 313 -19.64 -2.65 3.13
C GLY A 313 -20.14 -1.25 2.69
N PRO A 314 -20.40 -1.03 1.42
CA PRO A 314 -21.05 0.19 0.97
C PRO A 314 -22.47 0.21 1.56
N ALA A 315 -22.83 1.32 2.20
CA ALA A 315 -24.22 1.53 2.68
C ALA A 315 -25.17 1.26 1.51
N THR A 316 -26.12 0.36 1.72
CA THR A 316 -27.15 -0.02 0.75
C THR A 316 -28.09 1.16 0.55
N GLY A 317 -27.78 2.03 -0.40
CA GLY A 317 -28.60 3.16 -0.76
C GLY A 317 -28.09 3.78 -2.05
N GLN A 318 -28.75 3.46 -3.16
CA GLN A 318 -28.60 4.01 -4.49
C GLN A 318 -27.32 3.57 -5.27
N GLY A 319 -27.49 2.63 -6.18
CA GLY A 319 -26.54 2.29 -7.24
C GLY A 319 -25.43 1.33 -6.82
N GLY A 320 -25.78 0.14 -6.32
CA GLY A 320 -24.86 -0.86 -5.84
C GLY A 320 -23.97 -1.45 -6.90
N GLY A 321 -22.80 -0.85 -7.10
CA GLY A 321 -21.64 -1.57 -7.61
C GLY A 321 -21.01 -2.40 -6.50
N PRO A 322 -20.34 -3.54 -6.81
CA PRO A 322 -19.64 -4.33 -5.82
C PRO A 322 -18.58 -3.47 -5.12
N SER A 323 -18.41 -3.68 -3.80
CA SER A 323 -17.43 -2.97 -2.99
C SER A 323 -16.08 -2.94 -3.68
N SER A 324 -15.68 -1.78 -4.15
CA SER A 324 -14.43 -1.55 -4.87
C SER A 324 -13.21 -1.47 -3.92
N LEU A 325 -13.41 -1.73 -2.63
CA LEU A 325 -12.38 -1.63 -1.60
C LEU A 325 -11.65 -2.96 -1.40
N ARG A 326 -10.31 -2.91 -1.47
CA ARG A 326 -9.38 -3.97 -1.12
C ARG A 326 -8.53 -3.53 0.07
N LEU A 327 -8.39 -4.37 1.08
CA LEU A 327 -7.45 -4.14 2.17
C LEU A 327 -6.20 -4.99 1.96
N VAL A 328 -5.03 -4.37 2.01
CA VAL A 328 -3.73 -5.01 1.79
C VAL A 328 -2.98 -5.09 3.11
N TYR A 329 -2.89 -6.30 3.66
CA TYR A 329 -2.11 -6.55 4.86
C TYR A 329 -0.63 -6.70 4.53
N GLN A 330 0.21 -5.82 5.08
CA GLN A 330 1.65 -5.80 4.83
C GLN A 330 2.51 -6.12 6.07
N GLY A 331 1.91 -6.67 7.14
CA GLY A 331 2.62 -6.99 8.38
C GLY A 331 3.78 -7.97 8.20
N TYR A 332 3.69 -8.88 7.24
CA TYR A 332 4.78 -9.80 6.92
C TYR A 332 5.86 -9.21 6.03
N ALA A 333 5.52 -8.16 5.28
CA ALA A 333 6.47 -7.48 4.41
C ALA A 333 7.37 -6.49 5.16
N ILE A 334 6.96 -6.06 6.35
CA ILE A 334 7.68 -5.12 7.21
C ILE A 334 7.89 -5.80 8.57
N PRO A 335 8.98 -6.57 8.75
CA PRO A 335 9.27 -7.22 10.01
C PRO A 335 9.57 -6.19 11.10
N LEU A 336 9.02 -6.42 12.30
CA LEU A 336 9.30 -5.64 13.51
C LEU A 336 10.09 -6.46 14.50
#